data_09165af22aceb63f38b0e54a9ad1553d
#
_entry.id   09165af22aceb63f38b0e54a9ad1553d
#
_cell.length_a   1.000
_cell.length_b   1.000
_cell.length_c   1.000
_cell.angle_alpha   90.00
_cell.angle_beta   90.00
_cell.angle_gamma   90.00
#
_symmetry.space_group_name_H-M   'P 1'
#
loop_
_entity.id
_entity.type
_entity.pdbx_description
1 polymer ?
#
loop_
_entity_poly.entity_id
_entity_poly.type
_entity_poly.pdbx_seq_one_letter_code
_entity_poly.pdbx_strand_id
1 'polypeptide(L)'
;MARPQPDADARRQALLAAAERVLKANRGRRLVMSDVAAEAGMSQSYAYRFFSDKNALIAAMAENWFADVSKAVCALVDGPGPVRFRLEDFVLVQMRMKCAGHDADPVLFSAYLDLASGHPDIVMAHVQEMERVLTALMAERFPGRDAAAAARVFNDATRMFRDPYVIARMRPLITEDRARAVIATVLAGLESGQPA
;
A
#
# COMPACT_ATOMS: atom_id res chain seq x y z
N MET A 1 -11.77 -30.37 -6.47
CA MET A 1 -11.11 -29.18 -5.89
C MET A 1 -11.10 -29.37 -4.39
N ALA A 2 -9.93 -29.55 -3.78
CA ALA A 2 -9.81 -29.70 -2.34
C ALA A 2 -10.08 -28.34 -1.67
N ARG A 3 -11.00 -28.33 -0.70
CA ARG A 3 -11.32 -27.16 0.13
C ARG A 3 -10.04 -26.77 0.88
N PRO A 4 -9.59 -25.49 0.83
CA PRO A 4 -8.43 -25.06 1.63
C PRO A 4 -8.69 -25.45 3.08
N GLN A 5 -7.73 -26.14 3.71
CA GLN A 5 -7.88 -26.49 5.11
C GLN A 5 -7.73 -25.21 5.93
N PRO A 6 -8.68 -24.84 6.80
CA PRO A 6 -8.62 -23.63 7.65
C PRO A 6 -7.31 -23.52 8.44
N ASP A 7 -6.67 -24.65 8.72
CA ASP A 7 -5.39 -24.75 9.42
C ASP A 7 -4.20 -24.28 8.53
N ALA A 8 -4.24 -24.46 7.22
CA ALA A 8 -3.14 -24.06 6.32
C ALA A 8 -3.02 -22.54 6.20
N ASP A 9 -4.15 -21.85 6.04
CA ASP A 9 -4.17 -20.38 5.96
C ASP A 9 -3.77 -19.76 7.31
N ALA A 10 -4.25 -20.30 8.43
CA ALA A 10 -3.86 -19.86 9.75
C ALA A 10 -2.35 -20.03 9.99
N ARG A 11 -1.75 -21.15 9.54
CA ARG A 11 -0.31 -21.40 9.63
C ARG A 11 0.49 -20.45 8.75
N ARG A 12 0.01 -20.19 7.54
CA ARG A 12 0.64 -19.23 6.63
C ARG A 12 0.64 -17.82 7.24
N GLN A 13 -0.48 -17.39 7.82
CA GLN A 13 -0.57 -16.10 8.51
C GLN A 13 0.31 -16.04 9.77
N ALA A 14 0.40 -17.12 10.53
CA ALA A 14 1.30 -17.21 11.68
C ALA A 14 2.78 -17.02 11.29
N LEU A 15 3.20 -17.57 10.14
CA LEU A 15 4.56 -17.38 9.61
C LEU A 15 4.79 -15.93 9.16
N LEU A 16 3.81 -15.27 8.53
CA LEU A 16 3.91 -13.86 8.15
C LEU A 16 4.03 -12.96 9.38
N ALA A 17 3.19 -13.17 10.40
CA ALA A 17 3.28 -12.44 11.67
C ALA A 17 4.59 -12.69 12.41
N ALA A 18 5.12 -13.91 12.37
CA ALA A 18 6.43 -14.25 12.93
C ALA A 18 7.57 -13.53 12.17
N ALA A 19 7.48 -13.46 10.83
CA ALA A 19 8.45 -12.76 10.01
C ALA A 19 8.52 -11.26 10.35
N GLU A 20 7.38 -10.63 10.60
CA GLU A 20 7.32 -9.24 11.06
C GLU A 20 8.02 -9.05 12.42
N ARG A 21 7.74 -9.94 13.38
CA ARG A 21 8.40 -9.88 14.70
C ARG A 21 9.91 -10.07 14.60
N VAL A 22 10.37 -11.02 13.79
CA VAL A 22 11.80 -11.25 13.52
C VAL A 22 12.43 -10.02 12.86
N LEU A 23 11.76 -9.44 11.87
CA LEU A 23 12.24 -8.24 11.17
C LEU A 23 12.36 -7.06 12.14
N LYS A 24 11.36 -6.86 12.99
CA LYS A 24 11.35 -5.83 14.03
C LYS A 24 12.47 -6.04 15.06
N ALA A 25 12.62 -7.26 15.58
CA ALA A 25 13.66 -7.60 16.55
C ALA A 25 15.08 -7.37 15.98
N ASN A 26 15.27 -7.65 14.69
CA ASN A 26 16.53 -7.44 13.99
C ASN A 26 16.68 -6.01 13.39
N ARG A 27 15.81 -5.09 13.75
CA ARG A 27 15.81 -3.69 13.25
C ARG A 27 15.85 -3.61 11.72
N GLY A 28 15.07 -4.45 11.03
CA GLY A 28 14.98 -4.49 9.58
C GLY A 28 16.16 -5.13 8.84
N ARG A 29 17.22 -5.56 9.55
CA ARG A 29 18.49 -5.93 8.92
C ARG A 29 18.55 -7.34 8.36
N ARG A 30 17.82 -8.30 8.95
CA ARG A 30 17.96 -9.72 8.61
C ARG A 30 16.67 -10.49 8.81
N LEU A 31 16.25 -11.18 7.79
CA LEU A 31 15.16 -12.15 7.81
C LEU A 31 15.70 -13.51 7.36
N VAL A 32 15.55 -14.54 8.19
CA VAL A 32 16.01 -15.91 7.90
C VAL A 32 14.89 -16.89 8.21
N MET A 33 14.66 -17.85 7.33
CA MET A 33 13.57 -18.84 7.47
C MET A 33 13.64 -19.65 8.77
N SER A 34 14.84 -19.97 9.27
CA SER A 34 15.00 -20.68 10.55
C SER A 34 14.46 -19.87 11.72
N ASP A 35 14.77 -18.56 11.74
CA ASP A 35 14.36 -17.66 12.81
C ASP A 35 12.85 -17.44 12.78
N VAL A 36 12.28 -17.27 11.57
CA VAL A 36 10.83 -17.13 11.36
C VAL A 36 10.08 -18.40 11.79
N ALA A 37 10.59 -19.57 11.41
CA ALA A 37 9.98 -20.86 11.80
C ALA A 37 10.00 -21.03 13.32
N ALA A 38 11.14 -20.76 13.96
CA ALA A 38 11.29 -20.82 15.41
C ALA A 38 10.33 -19.86 16.13
N GLU A 39 10.24 -18.60 15.66
CA GLU A 39 9.33 -17.58 16.18
C GLU A 39 7.84 -17.97 16.01
N ALA A 40 7.52 -18.73 14.95
CA ALA A 40 6.18 -19.24 14.71
C ALA A 40 5.88 -20.56 15.47
N GLY A 41 6.84 -21.09 16.25
CA GLY A 41 6.72 -22.38 16.91
C GLY A 41 6.68 -23.58 15.95
N MET A 42 7.34 -23.48 14.81
CA MET A 42 7.34 -24.48 13.75
C MET A 42 8.76 -24.98 13.44
N SER A 43 8.90 -26.21 12.91
CA SER A 43 10.16 -26.61 12.33
C SER A 43 10.40 -25.89 10.99
N GLN A 44 11.67 -25.65 10.64
CA GLN A 44 12.03 -25.01 9.38
C GLN A 44 11.52 -25.81 8.17
N SER A 45 11.60 -27.13 8.19
CA SER A 45 11.06 -27.99 7.12
C SER A 45 9.54 -27.89 7.01
N TYR A 46 8.83 -27.65 8.10
CA TYR A 46 7.40 -27.42 8.06
C TYR A 46 7.05 -26.03 7.49
N ALA A 47 7.81 -25.00 7.83
CA ALA A 47 7.63 -23.67 7.26
C ALA A 47 7.82 -23.63 5.72
N TYR A 48 8.76 -24.42 5.19
CA TYR A 48 8.96 -24.57 3.74
C TYR A 48 7.78 -25.20 2.98
N ARG A 49 6.82 -25.79 3.66
CA ARG A 49 5.56 -26.25 3.02
C ARG A 49 4.63 -25.09 2.63
N PHE A 50 4.79 -23.93 3.26
CA PHE A 50 3.96 -22.72 3.06
C PHE A 50 4.66 -21.69 2.18
N PHE A 51 5.98 -21.63 2.26
CA PHE A 51 6.80 -20.74 1.44
C PHE A 51 8.01 -21.51 0.91
N SER A 52 8.10 -21.64 -0.40
CA SER A 52 9.16 -22.41 -1.08
C SER A 52 10.57 -21.97 -0.69
N ASP A 53 10.71 -20.68 -0.43
CA ASP A 53 11.96 -20.06 -0.05
C ASP A 53 11.72 -18.72 0.68
N LYS A 54 12.79 -18.04 1.05
CA LYS A 54 12.75 -16.73 1.69
C LYS A 54 12.10 -15.66 0.80
N ASN A 55 12.33 -15.71 -0.51
CA ASN A 55 11.79 -14.72 -1.44
C ASN A 55 10.27 -14.83 -1.53
N ALA A 56 9.72 -16.05 -1.55
CA ALA A 56 8.28 -16.29 -1.51
C ALA A 56 7.64 -15.75 -0.21
N LEU A 57 8.34 -15.87 0.93
CA LEU A 57 7.88 -15.26 2.18
C LEU A 57 7.89 -13.73 2.10
N ILE A 58 8.97 -13.13 1.59
CA ILE A 58 9.11 -11.67 1.43
C ILE A 58 8.05 -11.13 0.45
N ALA A 59 7.83 -11.82 -0.67
CA ALA A 59 6.80 -11.46 -1.63
C ALA A 59 5.42 -11.41 -0.95
N ALA A 60 5.07 -12.43 -0.18
CA ALA A 60 3.81 -12.46 0.55
C ALA A 60 3.70 -11.40 1.66
N MET A 61 4.81 -11.02 2.30
CA MET A 61 4.84 -9.89 3.24
C MET A 61 4.55 -8.57 2.51
N ALA A 62 5.15 -8.34 1.33
CA ALA A 62 4.91 -7.15 0.52
C ALA A 62 3.46 -7.09 0.02
N GLU A 63 2.92 -8.21 -0.47
CA GLU A 63 1.51 -8.32 -0.85
C GLU A 63 0.57 -7.96 0.31
N ASN A 64 0.81 -8.52 1.50
CA ASN A 64 0.02 -8.23 2.70
C ASN A 64 0.09 -6.74 3.06
N TRP A 65 1.27 -6.13 2.97
CA TRP A 65 1.45 -4.72 3.31
C TRP A 65 0.64 -3.80 2.38
N PHE A 66 0.51 -4.15 1.10
CA PHE A 66 -0.32 -3.40 0.16
C PHE A 66 -1.81 -3.72 0.27
N ALA A 67 -2.17 -4.93 0.72
CA ALA A 67 -3.55 -5.43 0.64
C ALA A 67 -4.57 -4.55 1.35
N ASP A 68 -4.26 -4.07 2.56
CA ASP A 68 -5.17 -3.22 3.33
C ASP A 68 -5.39 -1.85 2.65
N VAL A 69 -4.32 -1.27 2.11
CA VAL A 69 -4.41 0.01 1.37
C VAL A 69 -5.21 -0.20 0.09
N SER A 70 -4.91 -1.25 -0.68
CA SER A 70 -5.64 -1.57 -1.90
C SER A 70 -7.12 -1.80 -1.63
N LYS A 71 -7.46 -2.57 -0.60
CA LYS A 71 -8.85 -2.82 -0.21
C LYS A 71 -9.60 -1.53 0.14
N ALA A 72 -8.98 -0.66 0.95
CA ALA A 72 -9.59 0.60 1.35
C ALA A 72 -9.79 1.54 0.15
N VAL A 73 -8.84 1.61 -0.77
CA VAL A 73 -8.90 2.47 -1.96
C VAL A 73 -9.86 1.91 -3.01
N CYS A 74 -9.86 0.60 -3.27
CA CYS A 74 -10.79 -0.02 -4.21
C CYS A 74 -12.26 0.19 -3.81
N ALA A 75 -12.55 0.20 -2.51
CA ALA A 75 -13.91 0.46 -1.99
C ALA A 75 -14.42 1.88 -2.32
N LEU A 76 -13.55 2.81 -2.71
CA LEU A 76 -13.95 4.18 -3.08
C LEU A 76 -14.67 4.24 -4.44
N VAL A 77 -14.45 3.27 -5.33
CA VAL A 77 -15.08 3.28 -6.68
C VAL A 77 -16.60 3.27 -6.56
N ASP A 78 -17.12 2.35 -5.76
CA ASP A 78 -18.56 2.19 -5.52
C ASP A 78 -18.99 2.77 -4.16
N GLY A 79 -18.12 3.58 -3.55
CA GLY A 79 -18.35 4.16 -2.25
C GLY A 79 -19.49 5.20 -2.23
N PRO A 80 -20.12 5.43 -1.07
CA PRO A 80 -21.17 6.40 -0.93
C PRO A 80 -20.67 7.85 -1.05
N GLY A 81 -21.57 8.73 -1.45
CA GLY A 81 -21.34 10.17 -1.47
C GLY A 81 -20.75 10.69 -2.78
N PRO A 82 -20.61 12.03 -2.86
CA PRO A 82 -20.11 12.68 -4.07
C PRO A 82 -18.69 12.27 -4.41
N VAL A 83 -18.41 12.04 -5.70
CA VAL A 83 -17.09 11.62 -6.22
C VAL A 83 -15.96 12.57 -5.81
N ARG A 84 -16.25 13.85 -5.63
CA ARG A 84 -15.27 14.84 -5.12
C ARG A 84 -14.66 14.41 -3.79
N PHE A 85 -15.46 13.95 -2.85
CA PHE A 85 -14.98 13.49 -1.55
C PHE A 85 -14.26 12.14 -1.65
N ARG A 86 -14.70 11.26 -2.54
CA ARG A 86 -14.00 9.99 -2.83
C ARG A 86 -12.62 10.21 -3.47
N LEU A 87 -12.46 11.25 -4.29
CA LEU A 87 -11.15 11.68 -4.80
C LEU A 87 -10.25 12.25 -3.69
N GLU A 88 -10.81 12.98 -2.74
CA GLU A 88 -10.08 13.42 -1.56
C GLU A 88 -9.66 12.23 -0.69
N ASP A 89 -10.58 11.31 -0.44
CA ASP A 89 -10.31 10.09 0.34
C ASP A 89 -9.29 9.18 -0.34
N PHE A 90 -9.23 9.15 -1.68
CA PHE A 90 -8.19 8.44 -2.42
C PHE A 90 -6.77 8.85 -1.97
N VAL A 91 -6.55 10.10 -1.66
CA VAL A 91 -5.27 10.59 -1.15
C VAL A 91 -5.17 10.39 0.36
N LEU A 92 -6.20 10.81 1.11
CA LEU A 92 -6.12 10.87 2.58
C LEU A 92 -6.08 9.50 3.24
N VAL A 93 -6.82 8.51 2.72
CA VAL A 93 -6.80 7.14 3.27
C VAL A 93 -5.40 6.55 3.12
N GLN A 94 -4.80 6.61 1.96
CA GLN A 94 -3.44 6.13 1.73
C GLN A 94 -2.41 6.85 2.60
N MET A 95 -2.53 8.17 2.69
CA MET A 95 -1.67 9.00 3.53
C MET A 95 -1.76 8.58 4.99
N ARG A 96 -2.99 8.51 5.54
CA ARG A 96 -3.23 8.16 6.95
C ARG A 96 -2.68 6.77 7.28
N MET A 97 -2.98 5.78 6.46
CA MET A 97 -2.52 4.41 6.70
C MET A 97 -1.00 4.30 6.69
N LYS A 98 -0.34 4.92 5.70
CA LYS A 98 1.11 4.89 5.58
C LYS A 98 1.80 5.72 6.66
N CYS A 99 1.26 6.88 7.01
CA CYS A 99 1.75 7.69 8.13
C CYS A 99 1.59 6.94 9.47
N ALA A 100 0.45 6.31 9.72
CA ALA A 100 0.24 5.53 10.93
C ALA A 100 1.23 4.36 11.04
N GLY A 101 1.49 3.65 9.94
CA GLY A 101 2.50 2.58 9.90
C GLY A 101 3.91 3.09 10.18
N HIS A 102 4.29 4.22 9.57
CA HIS A 102 5.57 4.86 9.83
C HIS A 102 5.69 5.33 11.31
N ASP A 103 4.67 5.99 11.82
CA ASP A 103 4.70 6.56 13.18
C ASP A 103 4.70 5.48 14.26
N ALA A 104 4.09 4.32 13.98
CA ALA A 104 4.11 3.16 14.87
C ALA A 104 5.50 2.51 14.97
N ASP A 105 6.20 2.35 13.85
CA ASP A 105 7.56 1.76 13.80
C ASP A 105 8.31 2.21 12.53
N PRO A 106 9.06 3.33 12.57
CA PRO A 106 9.79 3.84 11.42
C PRO A 106 10.84 2.86 10.86
N VAL A 107 11.42 2.03 11.74
CA VAL A 107 12.44 1.06 11.33
C VAL A 107 11.81 -0.09 10.55
N LEU A 108 10.70 -0.62 11.05
CA LEU A 108 9.94 -1.66 10.37
C LEU A 108 9.37 -1.14 9.05
N PHE A 109 8.82 0.07 9.04
CA PHE A 109 8.31 0.71 7.83
C PHE A 109 9.39 0.81 6.74
N SER A 110 10.58 1.29 7.09
CA SER A 110 11.71 1.37 6.15
C SER A 110 12.16 -0.01 5.66
N ALA A 111 12.17 -1.02 6.56
CA ALA A 111 12.51 -2.38 6.17
C ALA A 111 11.51 -2.98 5.17
N TYR A 112 10.22 -2.68 5.30
CA TYR A 112 9.22 -3.07 4.29
C TYR A 112 9.46 -2.41 2.93
N LEU A 113 9.87 -1.14 2.90
CA LEU A 113 10.22 -0.48 1.64
C LEU A 113 11.41 -1.15 0.96
N ASP A 114 12.43 -1.50 1.74
CA ASP A 114 13.62 -2.20 1.22
C ASP A 114 13.25 -3.59 0.69
N LEU A 115 12.41 -4.34 1.41
CA LEU A 115 11.93 -5.64 0.96
C LEU A 115 11.08 -5.53 -0.31
N ALA A 116 10.14 -4.58 -0.37
CA ALA A 116 9.29 -4.36 -1.52
C ALA A 116 10.09 -3.94 -2.77
N SER A 117 11.20 -3.21 -2.60
CA SER A 117 12.07 -2.82 -3.73
C SER A 117 12.68 -4.01 -4.46
N GLY A 118 12.81 -5.16 -3.79
CA GLY A 118 13.24 -6.43 -4.39
C GLY A 118 12.15 -7.17 -5.21
N HIS A 119 10.90 -6.66 -5.19
CA HIS A 119 9.74 -7.27 -5.86
C HIS A 119 9.00 -6.23 -6.72
N PRO A 120 9.62 -5.73 -7.80
CA PRO A 120 9.07 -4.66 -8.62
C PRO A 120 7.73 -5.01 -9.28
N ASP A 121 7.48 -6.29 -9.56
CA ASP A 121 6.23 -6.82 -10.08
C ASP A 121 5.06 -6.61 -9.09
N ILE A 122 5.25 -6.88 -7.81
CA ILE A 122 4.25 -6.66 -6.76
C ILE A 122 3.99 -5.15 -6.57
N VAL A 123 5.04 -4.34 -6.53
CA VAL A 123 4.92 -2.88 -6.45
C VAL A 123 4.16 -2.33 -7.66
N MET A 124 4.51 -2.80 -8.86
CA MET A 124 3.86 -2.34 -10.10
C MET A 124 2.39 -2.74 -10.15
N ALA A 125 2.04 -3.96 -9.71
CA ALA A 125 0.64 -4.39 -9.63
C ALA A 125 -0.17 -3.49 -8.68
N HIS A 126 0.38 -3.12 -7.53
CA HIS A 126 -0.24 -2.17 -6.61
C HIS A 126 -0.41 -0.78 -7.26
N VAL A 127 0.62 -0.26 -7.92
CA VAL A 127 0.56 1.04 -8.61
C VAL A 127 -0.51 1.06 -9.69
N GLN A 128 -0.57 0.02 -10.52
CA GLN A 128 -1.59 -0.12 -11.57
C GLN A 128 -3.01 -0.19 -11.00
N GLU A 129 -3.20 -0.86 -9.87
CA GLU A 129 -4.49 -0.91 -9.18
C GLU A 129 -4.91 0.48 -8.68
N MET A 130 -3.99 1.24 -8.08
CA MET A 130 -4.26 2.62 -7.66
C MET A 130 -4.60 3.52 -8.85
N GLU A 131 -3.90 3.38 -9.97
CA GLU A 131 -4.14 4.14 -11.19
C GLU A 131 -5.51 3.81 -11.78
N ARG A 132 -5.90 2.53 -11.79
CA ARG A 132 -7.22 2.08 -12.24
C ARG A 132 -8.35 2.72 -11.43
N VAL A 133 -8.23 2.70 -10.09
CA VAL A 133 -9.23 3.32 -9.19
C VAL A 133 -9.32 4.82 -9.43
N LEU A 134 -8.19 5.51 -9.49
CA LEU A 134 -8.16 6.95 -9.72
C LEU A 134 -8.77 7.32 -11.06
N THR A 135 -8.45 6.58 -12.12
CA THR A 135 -9.03 6.79 -13.46
C THR A 135 -10.55 6.62 -13.46
N ALA A 136 -11.07 5.61 -12.75
CA ALA A 136 -12.51 5.40 -12.62
C ALA A 136 -13.20 6.59 -11.92
N LEU A 137 -12.63 7.08 -10.81
CA LEU A 137 -13.14 8.25 -10.10
C LEU A 137 -13.08 9.53 -10.96
N MET A 138 -12.02 9.70 -11.75
CA MET A 138 -11.89 10.83 -12.67
C MET A 138 -12.90 10.77 -13.83
N ALA A 139 -13.17 9.58 -14.36
CA ALA A 139 -14.18 9.39 -15.39
C ALA A 139 -15.59 9.77 -14.88
N GLU A 140 -15.91 9.41 -13.64
CA GLU A 140 -17.17 9.81 -12.99
C GLU A 140 -17.22 11.33 -12.74
N ARG A 141 -16.12 11.92 -12.30
CA ARG A 141 -16.06 13.35 -11.96
C ARG A 141 -16.10 14.24 -13.19
N PHE A 142 -15.49 13.82 -14.29
CA PHE A 142 -15.32 14.59 -15.52
C PHE A 142 -15.81 13.82 -16.75
N PRO A 143 -17.11 13.55 -16.86
CA PRO A 143 -17.65 12.79 -17.99
C PRO A 143 -17.35 13.52 -19.31
N GLY A 144 -16.86 12.77 -20.29
CA GLY A 144 -16.50 13.32 -21.62
C GLY A 144 -15.11 13.92 -21.73
N ARG A 145 -14.30 13.90 -20.65
CA ARG A 145 -12.88 14.28 -20.68
C ARG A 145 -11.96 13.06 -20.71
N ASP A 146 -10.68 13.25 -21.05
CA ASP A 146 -9.67 12.21 -20.88
C ASP A 146 -9.39 11.97 -19.40
N ALA A 147 -10.09 10.96 -18.87
CA ALA A 147 -9.99 10.58 -17.46
C ALA A 147 -8.57 10.12 -17.07
N ALA A 148 -7.85 9.48 -18.01
CA ALA A 148 -6.48 9.02 -17.77
C ALA A 148 -5.52 10.21 -17.69
N ALA A 149 -5.67 11.23 -18.52
CA ALA A 149 -4.90 12.46 -18.42
C ALA A 149 -5.19 13.21 -17.10
N ALA A 150 -6.46 13.35 -16.73
CA ALA A 150 -6.84 13.96 -15.46
C ALA A 150 -6.29 13.18 -14.25
N ALA A 151 -6.34 11.84 -14.30
CA ALA A 151 -5.78 10.99 -13.26
C ALA A 151 -4.26 11.16 -13.13
N ARG A 152 -3.52 11.25 -14.24
CA ARG A 152 -2.07 11.50 -14.22
C ARG A 152 -1.74 12.83 -13.54
N VAL A 153 -2.39 13.93 -13.94
CA VAL A 153 -2.17 15.25 -13.33
C VAL A 153 -2.43 15.21 -11.82
N PHE A 154 -3.57 14.65 -11.42
CA PHE A 154 -3.93 14.55 -10.01
C PHE A 154 -2.96 13.65 -9.23
N ASN A 155 -2.56 12.53 -9.83
CA ASN A 155 -1.60 11.59 -9.24
C ASN A 155 -0.26 12.27 -8.97
N ASP A 156 0.28 12.98 -9.96
CA ASP A 156 1.59 13.63 -9.86
C ASP A 156 1.58 14.76 -8.83
N ALA A 157 0.53 15.59 -8.83
CA ALA A 157 0.38 16.68 -7.86
C ALA A 157 0.22 16.20 -6.41
N THR A 158 -0.42 15.06 -6.19
CA THR A 158 -0.71 14.53 -4.84
C THR A 158 0.26 13.44 -4.38
N ARG A 159 1.19 13.01 -5.24
CA ARG A 159 2.09 11.88 -4.99
C ARG A 159 2.85 11.99 -3.68
N MET A 160 3.38 13.18 -3.35
CA MET A 160 4.17 13.36 -2.14
C MET A 160 3.45 12.95 -0.85
N PHE A 161 2.12 13.04 -0.81
CA PHE A 161 1.33 12.69 0.38
C PHE A 161 1.10 11.17 0.53
N ARG A 162 1.35 10.38 -0.50
CA ARG A 162 1.09 8.93 -0.57
C ARG A 162 2.31 8.09 -0.87
N ASP A 163 3.40 8.73 -1.32
CA ASP A 163 4.65 8.04 -1.62
C ASP A 163 5.32 7.61 -0.29
N PRO A 164 5.49 6.30 -0.04
CA PRO A 164 6.00 5.83 1.23
C PRO A 164 7.46 6.22 1.47
N TYR A 165 8.27 6.41 0.40
CA TYR A 165 9.64 6.88 0.54
C TYR A 165 9.69 8.36 0.95
N VAL A 166 8.76 9.19 0.44
CA VAL A 166 8.62 10.58 0.87
C VAL A 166 8.15 10.66 2.32
N ILE A 167 7.16 9.83 2.70
CA ILE A 167 6.69 9.74 4.08
C ILE A 167 7.85 9.37 5.02
N ALA A 168 8.63 8.34 4.70
CA ALA A 168 9.76 7.90 5.53
C ALA A 168 10.81 9.01 5.76
N ARG A 169 11.01 9.90 4.79
CA ARG A 169 12.05 10.94 4.84
C ARG A 169 11.54 12.30 5.30
N MET A 170 10.27 12.62 5.03
CA MET A 170 9.72 13.96 5.17
C MET A 170 8.42 13.96 6.00
N ARG A 171 8.26 12.99 6.90
CA ARG A 171 7.04 12.78 7.70
C ARG A 171 6.43 14.07 8.29
N PRO A 172 7.22 15.00 8.88
CA PRO A 172 6.67 16.25 9.44
C PRO A 172 5.99 17.17 8.42
N LEU A 173 6.31 17.04 7.13
CA LEU A 173 5.73 17.83 6.06
C LEU A 173 4.45 17.20 5.47
N ILE A 174 4.12 15.96 5.86
CA ILE A 174 2.96 15.22 5.36
C ILE A 174 1.80 15.45 6.32
N THR A 175 0.97 16.44 6.02
CA THR A 175 -0.18 16.84 6.84
C THR A 175 -1.46 16.87 6.01
N GLU A 176 -2.60 16.63 6.67
CA GLU A 176 -3.90 16.63 5.98
C GLU A 176 -4.24 18.01 5.39
N ASP A 177 -3.94 19.09 6.09
CA ASP A 177 -4.24 20.45 5.62
C ASP A 177 -3.51 20.77 4.32
N ARG A 178 -2.22 20.36 4.23
CA ARG A 178 -1.45 20.53 3.00
C ARG A 178 -1.98 19.66 1.88
N ALA A 179 -2.32 18.41 2.19
CA ALA A 179 -2.90 17.50 1.19
C ALA A 179 -4.22 18.05 0.66
N ARG A 180 -5.13 18.49 1.54
CA ARG A 180 -6.43 19.08 1.15
C ARG A 180 -6.26 20.33 0.30
N ALA A 181 -5.32 21.21 0.64
CA ALA A 181 -5.04 22.40 -0.14
C ALA A 181 -4.59 22.07 -1.57
N VAL A 182 -3.66 21.12 -1.73
CA VAL A 182 -3.20 20.66 -3.06
C VAL A 182 -4.35 19.99 -3.82
N ILE A 183 -5.10 19.09 -3.19
CA ILE A 183 -6.24 18.40 -3.81
C ILE A 183 -7.25 19.42 -4.34
N ALA A 184 -7.65 20.39 -3.51
CA ALA A 184 -8.62 21.43 -3.89
C ALA A 184 -8.13 22.25 -5.08
N THR A 185 -6.85 22.65 -5.08
CA THR A 185 -6.25 23.43 -6.16
C THR A 185 -6.22 22.64 -7.48
N VAL A 186 -5.81 21.39 -7.43
CA VAL A 186 -5.73 20.55 -8.64
C VAL A 186 -7.12 20.27 -9.20
N LEU A 187 -8.09 19.92 -8.35
CA LEU A 187 -9.47 19.69 -8.80
C LEU A 187 -10.07 20.95 -9.42
N ALA A 188 -9.87 22.13 -8.84
CA ALA A 188 -10.32 23.39 -9.41
C ALA A 188 -9.66 23.68 -10.77
N GLY A 189 -8.35 23.41 -10.91
CA GLY A 189 -7.66 23.52 -12.20
C GLY A 189 -8.21 22.57 -13.26
N LEU A 190 -8.46 21.33 -12.90
CA LEU A 190 -9.09 20.35 -13.79
C LEU A 190 -10.53 20.78 -14.16
N GLU A 191 -11.30 21.38 -13.26
CA GLU A 191 -12.65 21.89 -13.54
C GLU A 191 -12.65 23.03 -14.55
N SER A 192 -11.72 23.98 -14.41
CA SER A 192 -11.63 25.15 -15.31
C SER A 192 -11.17 24.81 -16.72
N GLY A 193 -10.70 23.60 -16.98
CA GLY A 193 -10.16 23.18 -18.28
C GLY A 193 -8.79 23.75 -18.61
N GLN A 194 -8.14 24.44 -17.69
CA GLN A 194 -6.75 24.85 -17.85
C GLN A 194 -5.84 23.64 -17.56
N PRO A 195 -4.87 23.34 -18.44
CA PRO A 195 -3.83 22.39 -18.09
C PRO A 195 -3.07 22.95 -16.89
N ALA A 196 -2.90 22.13 -15.86
CA ALA A 196 -2.08 22.46 -14.70
C ALA A 196 -0.60 22.56 -15.08
#